data_5aae80806243f90272731361f0e6c4d3
#
_entry.id   5aae80806243f90272731361f0e6c4d3
#
_cell.length_a   1.000
_cell.length_b   1.000
_cell.length_c   1.000
_cell.angle_alpha   90.00
_cell.angle_beta   90.00
_cell.angle_gamma   90.00
#
_symmetry.space_group_name_H-M   'P 1'
#
loop_
_entity.id
_entity.type
_entity.pdbx_description
1 polymer ?
#
loop_
_entity_poly.entity_id
_entity_poly.type
_entity_poly.pdbx_seq_one_letter_code
_entity_poly.pdbx_strand_id
1 'polypeptide(L)'
;MVGIDDRAIDDLIALVQLPTEREEQLPAFQAALRDRFPRLFSALEVESVGATLLARWPGRGGGPDAGPALLMAHQDVVPAPPEGWTHPPYSGHRDATHVWGRGTLDDKGSLVGICVAIEALLAEGFRPARDVWLVFGHDEETMGTGAASAIAALAAAGVRPAWALDEGGAIIEPPIAGVERDVAVVGVAEKGFANIRMRVAQLGGHASTPPRLAATSRLARAIRRLDRAPFPRSLPEPSLRMLELLGAEARGAQGAVLRRVRRSRPLVERILARGDETRAMLSTTAVVTQLSGSAAPNALAEEAVAVVNARIATGSSVDDTLSRVRRAVADPLVELEVLHGHGPSPESPASGPGWVDIEAAVARMRPDVLTVPYVMLGGT
;
A
#
# COMPACT_ATOMS: atom_id res chain seq x y z
N MET A 1 -20.67 -16.95 -12.37
CA MET A 1 -19.70 -15.89 -12.72
C MET A 1 -20.47 -14.78 -13.40
N VAL A 2 -20.56 -13.61 -12.80
CA VAL A 2 -20.95 -12.40 -13.54
C VAL A 2 -19.79 -12.16 -14.50
N GLY A 3 -20.02 -12.32 -15.81
CA GLY A 3 -18.97 -12.05 -16.80
C GLY A 3 -18.56 -10.59 -16.66
N ILE A 4 -17.25 -10.35 -16.64
CA ILE A 4 -16.72 -8.98 -16.75
C ILE A 4 -17.28 -8.45 -18.08
N ASP A 5 -18.00 -7.33 -18.02
CA ASP A 5 -18.56 -6.70 -19.20
C ASP A 5 -17.39 -6.28 -20.11
N ASP A 6 -17.40 -6.70 -21.39
CA ASP A 6 -16.38 -6.31 -22.37
C ASP A 6 -16.19 -4.79 -22.41
N ARG A 7 -17.25 -4.04 -22.16
CA ARG A 7 -17.21 -2.58 -22.05
C ARG A 7 -16.28 -2.11 -20.92
N ALA A 8 -16.33 -2.75 -19.75
CA ALA A 8 -15.44 -2.39 -18.62
C ALA A 8 -13.96 -2.61 -18.98
N ILE A 9 -13.68 -3.69 -19.73
CA ILE A 9 -12.33 -3.97 -20.25
C ILE A 9 -11.92 -2.89 -21.26
N ASP A 10 -12.79 -2.51 -22.19
CA ASP A 10 -12.52 -1.48 -23.20
C ASP A 10 -12.32 -0.10 -22.53
N ASP A 11 -13.04 0.20 -21.46
CA ASP A 11 -12.87 1.43 -20.69
C ASP A 11 -11.50 1.44 -19.97
N LEU A 12 -11.10 0.32 -19.38
CA LEU A 12 -9.76 0.19 -18.77
C LEU A 12 -8.65 0.35 -19.82
N ILE A 13 -8.76 -0.34 -20.96
CA ILE A 13 -7.77 -0.26 -22.05
C ILE A 13 -7.57 1.19 -22.47
N ALA A 14 -8.66 1.89 -22.74
CA ALA A 14 -8.57 3.27 -23.21
C ALA A 14 -7.94 4.22 -22.19
N LEU A 15 -8.18 4.00 -20.89
CA LEU A 15 -7.58 4.81 -19.83
C LEU A 15 -6.12 4.42 -19.54
N VAL A 16 -5.75 3.16 -19.73
CA VAL A 16 -4.36 2.70 -19.69
C VAL A 16 -3.52 3.30 -20.82
N GLN A 17 -4.12 3.49 -22.00
CA GLN A 17 -3.45 4.10 -23.16
C GLN A 17 -3.10 5.59 -22.96
N LEU A 18 -3.61 6.24 -21.93
CA LEU A 18 -3.28 7.61 -21.55
C LEU A 18 -2.25 7.58 -20.41
N PRO A 19 -0.96 7.86 -20.65
CA PRO A 19 0.03 7.96 -19.59
C PRO A 19 -0.36 9.01 -18.57
N THR A 20 -0.06 8.73 -17.31
CA THR A 20 -0.30 9.66 -16.17
C THR A 20 0.90 9.62 -15.20
N GLU A 21 2.10 9.57 -15.77
CA GLU A 21 3.36 9.62 -15.03
C GLU A 21 3.66 11.02 -14.45
N ARG A 22 2.99 12.02 -14.98
CA ARG A 22 3.18 13.45 -14.63
C ARG A 22 1.86 14.19 -14.61
N GLU A 23 1.75 15.18 -13.76
CA GLU A 23 0.53 15.98 -13.56
C GLU A 23 0.01 16.62 -14.85
N GLU A 24 0.90 17.05 -15.76
CA GLU A 24 0.49 17.66 -17.03
C GLU A 24 -0.29 16.71 -17.96
N GLN A 25 -0.24 15.42 -17.71
CA GLN A 25 -0.96 14.40 -18.49
C GLN A 25 -2.38 14.14 -17.97
N LEU A 26 -2.67 14.51 -16.72
CA LEU A 26 -3.96 14.27 -16.06
C LEU A 26 -5.15 14.92 -16.75
N PRO A 27 -5.08 16.15 -17.31
CA PRO A 27 -6.23 16.75 -17.97
C PRO A 27 -6.80 15.91 -19.12
N ALA A 28 -5.92 15.26 -19.92
CA ALA A 28 -6.35 14.38 -21.00
C ALA A 28 -7.00 13.09 -20.44
N PHE A 29 -6.44 12.52 -19.39
CA PHE A 29 -6.99 11.37 -18.70
C PHE A 29 -8.37 11.68 -18.09
N GLN A 30 -8.49 12.80 -17.37
CA GLN A 30 -9.75 13.23 -16.74
C GLN A 30 -10.84 13.56 -17.77
N ALA A 31 -10.48 14.09 -18.93
CA ALA A 31 -11.42 14.30 -20.03
C ALA A 31 -11.95 12.95 -20.57
N ALA A 32 -11.06 12.01 -20.83
CA ALA A 32 -11.44 10.66 -21.27
C ALA A 32 -12.29 9.94 -20.21
N LEU A 33 -11.99 10.10 -18.93
CA LEU A 33 -12.78 9.54 -17.84
C LEU A 33 -14.21 10.07 -17.86
N ARG A 34 -14.39 11.39 -18.06
CA ARG A 34 -15.72 12.02 -18.19
C ARG A 34 -16.49 11.53 -19.41
N ASP A 35 -15.83 11.35 -20.53
CA ASP A 35 -16.44 10.88 -21.77
C ASP A 35 -16.90 9.42 -21.66
N ARG A 36 -16.19 8.60 -20.90
CA ARG A 36 -16.51 7.18 -20.74
C ARG A 36 -17.60 6.91 -19.70
N PHE A 37 -17.70 7.77 -18.67
CA PHE A 37 -18.65 7.63 -17.56
C PHE A 37 -19.59 8.83 -17.45
N PRO A 38 -20.37 9.15 -18.52
CA PRO A 38 -21.17 10.38 -18.58
C PRO A 38 -22.29 10.44 -17.55
N ARG A 39 -22.90 9.32 -17.16
CA ARG A 39 -23.95 9.31 -16.12
C ARG A 39 -23.36 9.65 -14.77
N LEU A 40 -22.18 9.07 -14.43
CA LEU A 40 -21.48 9.36 -13.20
C LEU A 40 -21.20 10.86 -13.10
N PHE A 41 -20.54 11.44 -14.10
CA PHE A 41 -20.15 12.84 -14.08
C PHE A 41 -21.33 13.83 -14.22
N SER A 42 -22.50 13.36 -14.66
CA SER A 42 -23.74 14.16 -14.70
C SER A 42 -24.53 14.08 -13.38
N ALA A 43 -24.46 12.96 -12.68
CA ALA A 43 -25.27 12.70 -11.48
C ALA A 43 -24.55 13.06 -10.18
N LEU A 44 -23.22 13.04 -10.15
CA LEU A 44 -22.41 13.34 -8.99
C LEU A 44 -22.00 14.83 -8.96
N GLU A 45 -21.88 15.36 -7.75
CA GLU A 45 -21.30 16.68 -7.49
C GLU A 45 -19.78 16.54 -7.53
N VAL A 46 -19.13 17.02 -8.61
CA VAL A 46 -17.70 16.82 -8.84
C VAL A 46 -16.95 18.13 -8.67
N GLU A 47 -15.92 18.11 -7.84
CA GLU A 47 -14.98 19.19 -7.61
C GLU A 47 -13.53 18.69 -7.68
N SER A 48 -12.56 19.59 -7.67
CA SER A 48 -11.14 19.27 -7.68
C SER A 48 -10.43 19.93 -6.51
N VAL A 49 -9.52 19.19 -5.89
CA VAL A 49 -8.56 19.68 -4.89
C VAL A 49 -7.17 19.47 -5.48
N GLY A 50 -6.57 20.55 -6.04
CA GLY A 50 -5.45 20.39 -6.96
C GLY A 50 -5.90 19.61 -8.20
N ALA A 51 -5.16 18.57 -8.57
CA ALA A 51 -5.55 17.63 -9.63
C ALA A 51 -6.30 16.38 -9.13
N THR A 52 -6.50 16.24 -7.82
CA THR A 52 -7.35 15.19 -7.23
C THR A 52 -8.81 15.46 -7.51
N LEU A 53 -9.53 14.47 -8.05
CA LEU A 53 -10.98 14.55 -8.25
C LEU A 53 -11.70 14.11 -6.98
N LEU A 54 -12.66 14.93 -6.55
CA LEU A 54 -13.54 14.69 -5.43
C LEU A 54 -14.98 14.67 -5.95
N ALA A 55 -15.70 13.57 -5.76
CA ALA A 55 -17.06 13.44 -6.26
C ALA A 55 -18.02 12.91 -5.19
N ARG A 56 -19.16 13.57 -5.04
CA ARG A 56 -20.22 13.18 -4.11
C ARG A 56 -21.41 12.59 -4.84
N TRP A 57 -21.78 11.38 -4.51
CA TRP A 57 -23.03 10.78 -4.89
C TRP A 57 -24.04 10.91 -3.75
N PRO A 58 -25.03 11.83 -3.86
CA PRO A 58 -25.98 12.09 -2.80
C PRO A 58 -26.87 10.88 -2.48
N GLY A 59 -26.92 10.51 -1.22
CA GLY A 59 -27.80 9.47 -0.71
C GLY A 59 -29.26 9.94 -0.53
N ARG A 60 -30.12 9.01 -0.12
CA ARG A 60 -31.53 9.29 0.21
C ARG A 60 -31.72 9.93 1.60
N GLY A 61 -30.62 10.20 2.32
CA GLY A 61 -30.65 10.68 3.70
C GLY A 61 -30.65 9.52 4.68
N GLY A 62 -29.50 8.93 4.92
CA GLY A 62 -29.27 8.00 6.03
C GLY A 62 -29.46 8.72 7.37
N GLY A 63 -29.82 7.97 8.44
CA GLY A 63 -29.99 8.53 9.78
C GLY A 63 -28.72 9.29 10.25
N PRO A 64 -28.83 10.14 11.28
CA PRO A 64 -27.78 11.06 11.71
C PRO A 64 -26.44 10.42 12.09
N ASP A 65 -26.44 9.11 12.36
CA ASP A 65 -25.25 8.35 12.73
C ASP A 65 -24.59 7.60 11.55
N ALA A 66 -25.17 7.67 10.34
CA ALA A 66 -24.66 6.99 9.16
C ALA A 66 -23.75 7.93 8.36
N GLY A 67 -22.49 8.07 8.76
CA GLY A 67 -21.49 8.76 7.95
C GLY A 67 -21.41 8.19 6.52
N PRO A 68 -20.93 8.96 5.53
CA PRO A 68 -20.80 8.51 4.16
C PRO A 68 -19.80 7.34 4.04
N ALA A 69 -19.93 6.58 2.96
CA ALA A 69 -18.86 5.70 2.49
C ALA A 69 -17.87 6.52 1.64
N LEU A 70 -16.59 6.20 1.73
CA LEU A 70 -15.54 6.79 0.92
C LEU A 70 -14.88 5.70 0.09
N LEU A 71 -14.83 5.87 -1.24
CA LEU A 71 -14.11 5.00 -2.16
C LEU A 71 -12.93 5.79 -2.74
N MET A 72 -11.74 5.22 -2.66
CA MET A 72 -10.51 5.86 -3.09
C MET A 72 -9.85 5.06 -4.20
N ALA A 73 -9.12 5.74 -5.05
CA ALA A 73 -8.24 5.21 -6.07
C ALA A 73 -7.31 6.34 -6.53
N HIS A 74 -6.24 6.02 -7.28
CA HIS A 74 -5.41 7.09 -7.84
C HIS A 74 -5.30 7.03 -9.36
N GLN A 75 -5.00 8.19 -9.95
CA GLN A 75 -4.94 8.42 -11.40
C GLN A 75 -3.54 8.26 -11.95
N ASP A 76 -2.53 8.60 -11.15
CA ASP A 76 -1.12 8.58 -11.54
C ASP A 76 -0.56 7.15 -11.58
N VAL A 77 0.59 7.03 -12.20
CA VAL A 77 1.32 5.75 -12.31
C VAL A 77 2.82 6.02 -12.24
N VAL A 78 3.60 5.07 -11.71
CA VAL A 78 5.06 5.14 -11.79
C VAL A 78 5.55 5.16 -13.23
N PRO A 79 6.68 5.81 -13.54
CA PRO A 79 7.27 5.80 -14.87
C PRO A 79 7.49 4.38 -15.41
N ALA A 80 7.19 4.18 -16.68
CA ALA A 80 7.30 2.91 -17.34
C ALA A 80 8.15 3.02 -18.62
N PRO A 81 9.50 3.00 -18.52
CA PRO A 81 10.36 2.95 -19.69
C PRO A 81 10.03 1.69 -20.52
N PRO A 82 10.02 1.77 -21.86
CA PRO A 82 9.53 0.70 -22.72
C PRO A 82 10.39 -0.58 -22.69
N GLU A 83 11.60 -0.49 -22.17
CA GLU A 83 12.54 -1.62 -22.11
C GLU A 83 12.08 -2.69 -21.13
N GLY A 84 12.14 -3.95 -21.54
CA GLY A 84 11.79 -5.10 -20.71
C GLY A 84 10.30 -5.46 -20.64
N TRP A 85 9.41 -4.71 -21.28
CA TRP A 85 8.01 -5.05 -21.38
C TRP A 85 7.74 -6.04 -22.51
N THR A 86 6.86 -7.04 -22.25
CA THR A 86 6.36 -7.97 -23.29
C THR A 86 5.52 -7.23 -24.33
N HIS A 87 4.70 -6.28 -23.87
CA HIS A 87 3.92 -5.36 -24.70
C HIS A 87 4.22 -3.94 -24.25
N PRO A 88 4.20 -2.92 -25.15
CA PRO A 88 4.45 -1.55 -24.73
C PRO A 88 3.59 -1.12 -23.52
N PRO A 89 4.16 -0.43 -22.52
CA PRO A 89 3.50 -0.19 -21.21
C PRO A 89 2.17 0.55 -21.28
N TYR A 90 1.94 1.32 -22.34
CA TYR A 90 0.70 2.07 -22.58
C TYR A 90 -0.06 1.57 -23.81
N SER A 91 0.16 0.33 -24.27
CA SER A 91 -0.57 -0.22 -25.42
C SER A 91 -1.99 -0.64 -25.06
N GLY A 92 -2.28 -0.98 -23.81
CA GLY A 92 -3.54 -1.60 -23.43
C GLY A 92 -3.76 -2.93 -24.17
N HIS A 93 -2.69 -3.67 -24.48
CA HIS A 93 -2.81 -4.91 -25.22
C HIS A 93 -3.70 -5.90 -24.48
N ARG A 94 -4.69 -6.46 -25.18
CA ARG A 94 -5.59 -7.50 -24.65
C ARG A 94 -5.31 -8.83 -25.33
N ASP A 95 -5.06 -9.86 -24.57
CA ASP A 95 -5.08 -11.25 -25.02
C ASP A 95 -6.33 -11.99 -24.50
N ALA A 96 -6.37 -13.30 -24.58
CA ALA A 96 -7.51 -14.09 -24.16
C ALA A 96 -7.78 -14.04 -22.63
N THR A 97 -6.81 -13.66 -21.84
CA THR A 97 -6.84 -13.78 -20.37
C THR A 97 -6.39 -12.52 -19.63
N HIS A 98 -5.68 -11.60 -20.28
CA HIS A 98 -5.06 -10.43 -19.64
C HIS A 98 -5.27 -9.15 -20.43
N VAL A 99 -5.29 -8.05 -19.71
CA VAL A 99 -5.01 -6.69 -20.22
C VAL A 99 -3.63 -6.29 -19.73
N TRP A 100 -2.75 -5.94 -20.67
CA TRP A 100 -1.36 -5.59 -20.41
C TRP A 100 -1.17 -4.08 -20.44
N GLY A 101 -0.61 -3.53 -19.37
CA GLY A 101 -0.27 -2.12 -19.34
C GLY A 101 0.08 -1.60 -17.96
N ARG A 102 0.80 -0.47 -17.90
CA ARG A 102 1.06 0.25 -16.66
C ARG A 102 -0.24 0.86 -16.14
N GLY A 103 -0.54 0.62 -14.85
CA GLY A 103 -1.77 1.08 -14.22
C GLY A 103 -2.95 0.12 -14.34
N THR A 104 -2.83 -1.05 -15.01
CA THR A 104 -3.93 -2.03 -15.06
C THR A 104 -4.32 -2.59 -13.71
N LEU A 105 -3.37 -2.70 -12.77
CA LEU A 105 -3.60 -3.13 -11.39
C LEU A 105 -3.49 -1.96 -10.41
N ASP A 106 -2.51 -1.10 -10.61
CA ASP A 106 -2.11 -0.03 -9.73
C ASP A 106 -2.13 1.30 -10.50
N ASP A 107 -3.23 2.13 -10.42
CA ASP A 107 -4.50 1.81 -9.77
C ASP A 107 -5.71 2.14 -10.68
N LYS A 108 -5.48 2.34 -11.98
CA LYS A 108 -6.57 2.58 -12.96
C LYS A 108 -7.59 1.45 -12.99
N GLY A 109 -7.17 0.21 -12.64
CA GLY A 109 -8.07 -0.93 -12.53
C GLY A 109 -9.15 -0.73 -11.48
N SER A 110 -8.79 -0.33 -10.25
CA SER A 110 -9.74 -0.04 -9.17
C SER A 110 -10.58 1.19 -9.51
N LEU A 111 -9.94 2.25 -10.05
CA LEU A 111 -10.62 3.47 -10.48
C LEU A 111 -11.72 3.16 -11.49
N VAL A 112 -11.41 2.39 -12.53
CA VAL A 112 -12.39 1.96 -13.55
C VAL A 112 -13.46 1.07 -12.93
N GLY A 113 -13.09 0.15 -12.05
CA GLY A 113 -14.04 -0.71 -11.35
C GLY A 113 -15.08 0.07 -10.56
N ILE A 114 -14.66 1.11 -9.83
CA ILE A 114 -15.55 2.03 -9.12
C ILE A 114 -16.47 2.75 -10.09
N CYS A 115 -15.93 3.32 -11.17
CA CYS A 115 -16.70 4.08 -12.16
C CYS A 115 -17.74 3.20 -12.87
N VAL A 116 -17.36 2.00 -13.31
CA VAL A 116 -18.26 1.03 -13.96
C VAL A 116 -19.41 0.63 -13.03
N ALA A 117 -19.09 0.34 -11.77
CA ALA A 117 -20.14 -0.03 -10.79
C ALA A 117 -21.14 1.09 -10.58
N ILE A 118 -20.68 2.34 -10.44
CA ILE A 118 -21.58 3.49 -10.25
C ILE A 118 -22.37 3.79 -11.52
N GLU A 119 -21.75 3.74 -12.70
CA GLU A 119 -22.41 3.96 -13.99
C GLU A 119 -23.55 2.97 -14.21
N ALA A 120 -23.33 1.69 -13.86
CA ALA A 120 -24.34 0.64 -13.94
C ALA A 120 -25.50 0.87 -12.96
N LEU A 121 -25.18 1.17 -11.70
CA LEU A 121 -26.19 1.46 -10.67
C LEU A 121 -27.02 2.69 -11.01
N LEU A 122 -26.42 3.74 -11.57
CA LEU A 122 -27.14 4.92 -12.06
C LEU A 122 -28.05 4.59 -13.24
N ALA A 123 -27.63 3.71 -14.14
CA ALA A 123 -28.46 3.25 -15.27
C ALA A 123 -29.71 2.50 -14.79
N GLU A 124 -29.64 1.81 -13.66
CA GLU A 124 -30.74 1.13 -13.00
C GLU A 124 -31.62 2.07 -12.13
N GLY A 125 -31.25 3.36 -12.02
CA GLY A 125 -31.94 4.32 -11.17
C GLY A 125 -31.69 4.13 -9.69
N PHE A 126 -30.62 3.42 -9.32
CA PHE A 126 -30.25 3.20 -7.93
C PHE A 126 -29.84 4.52 -7.26
N ARG A 127 -30.25 4.67 -6.00
CA ARG A 127 -29.78 5.75 -5.12
C ARG A 127 -29.28 5.14 -3.82
N PRO A 128 -28.05 5.47 -3.37
CA PRO A 128 -27.53 4.93 -2.13
C PRO A 128 -28.31 5.41 -0.91
N ALA A 129 -28.28 4.65 0.17
CA ALA A 129 -28.96 5.02 1.42
C ALA A 129 -28.24 6.19 2.12
N ARG A 130 -26.89 6.22 2.02
CA ARG A 130 -26.01 7.25 2.55
C ARG A 130 -25.22 7.89 1.40
N ASP A 131 -24.65 9.05 1.61
CA ASP A 131 -23.75 9.64 0.63
C ASP A 131 -22.55 8.69 0.38
N VAL A 132 -22.11 8.64 -0.88
CA VAL A 132 -20.87 7.98 -1.27
C VAL A 132 -19.93 9.05 -1.82
N TRP A 133 -18.76 9.14 -1.28
CA TRP A 133 -17.71 10.01 -1.78
C TRP A 133 -16.66 9.20 -2.54
N LEU A 134 -16.19 9.76 -3.65
CA LEU A 134 -15.09 9.24 -4.44
C LEU A 134 -13.92 10.19 -4.31
N VAL A 135 -12.72 9.66 -4.10
CA VAL A 135 -11.47 10.42 -4.13
C VAL A 135 -10.53 9.74 -5.11
N PHE A 136 -10.26 10.40 -6.23
CA PHE A 136 -9.27 9.91 -7.19
C PHE A 136 -8.01 10.77 -7.09
N GLY A 137 -7.03 10.28 -6.34
CA GLY A 137 -5.74 10.90 -6.10
C GLY A 137 -4.95 11.14 -7.39
N HIS A 138 -3.92 11.97 -7.34
CA HIS A 138 -3.15 12.33 -8.54
C HIS A 138 -1.63 12.23 -8.37
N ASP A 139 -1.16 11.93 -7.17
CA ASP A 139 0.25 11.97 -6.79
C ASP A 139 0.62 10.90 -5.74
N GLU A 140 -0.11 9.76 -5.75
CA GLU A 140 0.11 8.65 -4.82
C GLU A 140 1.51 8.08 -4.98
N GLU A 141 1.88 7.75 -6.22
CA GLU A 141 3.15 7.11 -6.60
C GLU A 141 4.40 7.99 -6.32
N THR A 142 4.18 9.26 -6.08
CA THR A 142 5.22 10.22 -5.72
C THR A 142 5.20 10.60 -4.24
N MET A 143 4.37 9.90 -3.41
CA MET A 143 4.12 10.25 -2.01
C MET A 143 3.66 11.70 -1.84
N GLY A 144 2.80 12.14 -2.72
CA GLY A 144 2.26 13.51 -2.74
C GLY A 144 1.25 13.78 -1.63
N THR A 145 0.64 14.93 -1.68
CA THR A 145 -0.31 15.39 -0.66
C THR A 145 -1.76 15.47 -1.16
N GLY A 146 -2.03 15.01 -2.38
CA GLY A 146 -3.32 15.14 -3.04
C GLY A 146 -4.45 14.48 -2.27
N ALA A 147 -4.30 13.21 -1.91
CA ALA A 147 -5.28 12.48 -1.10
C ALA A 147 -5.46 13.13 0.28
N ALA A 148 -4.36 13.47 0.97
CA ALA A 148 -4.41 14.13 2.28
C ALA A 148 -5.12 15.49 2.21
N SER A 149 -4.88 16.27 1.15
CA SER A 149 -5.53 17.55 0.92
C SER A 149 -7.03 17.42 0.66
N ALA A 150 -7.44 16.40 -0.13
CA ALA A 150 -8.85 16.08 -0.36
C ALA A 150 -9.55 15.68 0.93
N ILE A 151 -8.94 14.83 1.75
CA ILE A 151 -9.48 14.43 3.06
C ILE A 151 -9.56 15.62 4.02
N ALA A 152 -8.58 16.53 4.00
CA ALA A 152 -8.63 17.76 4.78
C ALA A 152 -9.80 18.67 4.34
N ALA A 153 -10.06 18.79 3.04
CA ALA A 153 -11.21 19.53 2.50
C ALA A 153 -12.54 18.93 2.95
N LEU A 154 -12.70 17.60 2.86
CA LEU A 154 -13.87 16.88 3.37
C LEU A 154 -14.07 17.12 4.88
N ALA A 155 -12.99 17.04 5.66
CA ALA A 155 -13.03 17.27 7.10
C ALA A 155 -13.44 18.71 7.44
N ALA A 156 -12.95 19.70 6.67
CA ALA A 156 -13.33 21.11 6.82
C ALA A 156 -14.80 21.35 6.47
N ALA A 157 -15.34 20.62 5.49
CA ALA A 157 -16.77 20.62 5.15
C ALA A 157 -17.65 19.84 6.15
N GLY A 158 -17.06 19.30 7.24
CA GLY A 158 -17.79 18.55 8.25
C GLY A 158 -18.10 17.09 7.88
N VAL A 159 -17.60 16.60 6.76
CA VAL A 159 -17.77 15.23 6.31
C VAL A 159 -16.95 14.29 7.19
N ARG A 160 -17.59 13.25 7.71
CA ARG A 160 -16.97 12.21 8.53
C ARG A 160 -17.35 10.85 7.97
N PRO A 161 -16.50 10.21 7.16
CA PRO A 161 -16.77 8.90 6.61
C PRO A 161 -17.02 7.85 7.70
N ALA A 162 -18.00 6.99 7.51
CA ALA A 162 -18.20 5.82 8.36
C ALA A 162 -17.08 4.78 8.14
N TRP A 163 -16.63 4.68 6.90
CA TRP A 163 -15.50 3.88 6.48
C TRP A 163 -14.95 4.40 5.14
N ALA A 164 -13.71 4.05 4.87
CA ALA A 164 -13.04 4.27 3.59
C ALA A 164 -12.53 2.94 3.05
N LEU A 165 -12.61 2.76 1.74
CA LEU A 165 -12.01 1.66 0.99
C LEU A 165 -11.06 2.26 -0.04
N ASP A 166 -9.83 1.83 0.01
CA ASP A 166 -8.76 2.16 -0.92
C ASP A 166 -8.27 0.88 -1.61
N GLU A 167 -7.19 0.98 -2.35
CA GLU A 167 -6.54 -0.13 -3.03
C GLU A 167 -5.84 -1.13 -2.07
N GLY A 168 -5.14 -2.14 -2.63
CA GLY A 168 -4.20 -3.01 -1.93
C GLY A 168 -4.77 -4.36 -1.47
N GLY A 169 -6.06 -4.61 -1.60
CA GLY A 169 -6.67 -5.93 -1.37
C GLY A 169 -6.61 -6.83 -2.61
N ALA A 170 -6.62 -8.14 -2.42
CA ALA A 170 -6.64 -9.11 -3.52
C ALA A 170 -7.32 -10.43 -3.12
N ILE A 171 -7.80 -11.17 -4.12
CA ILE A 171 -8.13 -12.58 -3.95
C ILE A 171 -6.92 -13.39 -4.40
N ILE A 172 -6.35 -14.16 -3.48
CA ILE A 172 -5.13 -14.93 -3.69
C ILE A 172 -5.37 -16.42 -3.47
N GLU A 173 -4.52 -17.25 -4.03
CA GLU A 173 -4.45 -18.67 -3.67
C GLU A 173 -4.15 -18.82 -2.16
N PRO A 174 -4.62 -19.92 -1.53
CA PRO A 174 -4.45 -20.09 -0.10
C PRO A 174 -2.96 -20.07 0.30
N PRO A 175 -2.54 -19.18 1.20
CA PRO A 175 -1.13 -19.04 1.58
C PRO A 175 -0.66 -20.13 2.55
N ILE A 176 -1.56 -21.03 2.96
CA ILE A 176 -1.30 -22.08 3.96
C ILE A 176 -1.75 -23.44 3.40
N ALA A 177 -0.86 -24.42 3.46
CA ALA A 177 -1.19 -25.78 3.03
C ALA A 177 -2.39 -26.35 3.82
N GLY A 178 -3.28 -27.05 3.11
CA GLY A 178 -4.49 -27.63 3.69
C GLY A 178 -5.70 -26.70 3.79
N VAL A 179 -5.58 -25.46 3.33
CA VAL A 179 -6.69 -24.58 2.97
C VAL A 179 -6.93 -24.75 1.48
N GLU A 180 -8.17 -25.06 1.09
CA GLU A 180 -8.52 -25.33 -0.31
C GLU A 180 -9.26 -24.17 -0.99
N ARG A 181 -9.68 -23.19 -0.20
CA ARG A 181 -10.42 -22.00 -0.67
C ARG A 181 -9.46 -20.86 -0.95
N ASP A 182 -9.70 -20.13 -2.04
CA ASP A 182 -9.05 -18.84 -2.27
C ASP A 182 -9.35 -17.89 -1.10
N VAL A 183 -8.49 -16.91 -0.93
CA VAL A 183 -8.54 -16.00 0.21
C VAL A 183 -8.60 -14.55 -0.27
N ALA A 184 -9.69 -13.84 0.07
CA ALA A 184 -9.75 -12.41 -0.08
C ALA A 184 -9.05 -11.74 1.11
N VAL A 185 -7.88 -11.16 0.85
CA VAL A 185 -7.14 -10.40 1.85
C VAL A 185 -7.61 -8.95 1.82
N VAL A 186 -8.10 -8.47 2.96
CA VAL A 186 -8.59 -7.09 3.11
C VAL A 186 -7.64 -6.36 4.05
N GLY A 187 -6.97 -5.32 3.54
CA GLY A 187 -6.10 -4.47 4.34
C GLY A 187 -6.89 -3.71 5.40
N VAL A 188 -6.56 -3.92 6.67
CA VAL A 188 -7.18 -3.20 7.81
C VAL A 188 -6.18 -2.36 8.58
N ALA A 189 -4.93 -2.44 8.21
CA ALA A 189 -3.84 -1.61 8.70
C ALA A 189 -2.66 -1.68 7.74
N GLU A 190 -1.81 -0.67 7.78
CA GLU A 190 -0.58 -0.59 7.00
C GLU A 190 0.61 -0.34 7.90
N LYS A 191 1.75 -0.87 7.47
CA LYS A 191 3.03 -0.54 8.08
C LYS A 191 3.42 0.87 7.70
N GLY A 192 3.97 1.61 8.67
CA GLY A 192 4.64 2.87 8.37
C GLY A 192 5.96 2.65 7.62
N PHE A 193 6.55 3.74 7.19
CA PHE A 193 7.91 3.69 6.62
C PHE A 193 8.78 4.84 7.13
N ALA A 194 10.11 4.67 7.03
CA ALA A 194 11.06 5.74 7.20
C ALA A 194 12.31 5.51 6.35
N ASN A 195 12.74 6.57 5.68
CA ASN A 195 14.06 6.63 5.04
C ASN A 195 15.02 7.32 6.00
N ILE A 196 15.99 6.57 6.53
CA ILE A 196 16.93 7.05 7.52
C ILE A 196 18.32 7.17 6.88
N ARG A 197 18.83 8.38 6.78
CA ARG A 197 20.19 8.64 6.32
C ARG A 197 21.19 8.32 7.44
N MET A 198 22.18 7.52 7.12
CA MET A 198 23.36 7.25 7.93
C MET A 198 24.55 7.96 7.26
N ARG A 199 25.16 8.90 7.93
CA ARG A 199 26.22 9.75 7.39
C ARG A 199 27.47 9.66 8.25
N VAL A 200 28.63 9.55 7.62
CA VAL A 200 29.95 9.64 8.26
C VAL A 200 30.78 10.67 7.51
N ALA A 201 31.14 11.75 8.18
CA ALA A 201 32.05 12.77 7.65
C ALA A 201 33.46 12.57 8.20
N GLN A 202 34.47 12.84 7.38
CA GLN A 202 35.89 12.88 7.77
C GLN A 202 36.68 13.85 6.88
N LEU A 203 37.92 14.12 7.25
CA LEU A 203 38.81 14.82 6.34
C LEU A 203 39.17 13.92 5.15
N GLY A 204 39.10 14.48 3.95
CA GLY A 204 39.63 13.83 2.75
C GLY A 204 41.11 13.58 2.81
N GLY A 205 41.66 12.89 1.81
CA GLY A 205 43.07 12.59 1.72
C GLY A 205 43.38 11.57 0.65
N HIS A 206 44.67 11.24 0.54
CA HIS A 206 45.12 10.24 -0.41
C HIS A 206 44.97 8.82 0.15
N ALA A 207 44.52 7.89 -0.69
CA ALA A 207 44.30 6.49 -0.27
C ALA A 207 45.57 5.76 0.22
N SER A 208 46.76 6.28 -0.07
CA SER A 208 48.06 5.69 0.41
C SER A 208 48.31 5.91 1.91
N THR A 209 47.62 6.85 2.56
CA THR A 209 47.78 7.17 3.98
C THR A 209 46.44 7.15 4.71
N PRO A 210 45.75 5.97 4.76
CA PRO A 210 44.42 5.87 5.31
C PRO A 210 44.42 6.00 6.85
N PRO A 211 43.37 6.59 7.45
CA PRO A 211 43.16 6.53 8.89
C PRO A 211 42.85 5.08 9.32
N ARG A 212 42.98 4.78 10.63
CA ARG A 212 42.68 3.42 11.14
C ARG A 212 41.25 2.94 10.79
N LEU A 213 40.31 3.86 10.67
CA LEU A 213 38.95 3.57 10.28
C LEU A 213 38.42 4.71 9.38
N ALA A 214 38.49 4.51 8.08
CA ALA A 214 37.95 5.45 7.09
C ALA A 214 36.42 5.56 7.15
N ALA A 215 35.86 6.65 6.64
CA ALA A 215 34.40 6.88 6.65
C ALA A 215 33.62 5.72 6.06
N THR A 216 34.06 5.20 4.91
CA THR A 216 33.39 4.04 4.25
C THR A 216 33.47 2.78 5.11
N SER A 217 34.63 2.51 5.76
CA SER A 217 34.79 1.35 6.65
C SER A 217 33.95 1.49 7.93
N ARG A 218 33.83 2.72 8.46
CA ARG A 218 32.96 3.02 9.62
C ARG A 218 31.52 2.80 9.28
N LEU A 219 31.07 3.31 8.14
CA LEU A 219 29.70 3.13 7.64
C LEU A 219 29.38 1.64 7.41
N ALA A 220 30.26 0.90 6.75
CA ALA A 220 30.10 -0.55 6.54
C ALA A 220 29.97 -1.32 7.86
N ARG A 221 30.75 -0.94 8.89
CA ARG A 221 30.62 -1.51 10.24
C ARG A 221 29.25 -1.20 10.87
N ALA A 222 28.75 0.03 10.69
CA ALA A 222 27.44 0.44 11.19
C ALA A 222 26.32 -0.36 10.51
N ILE A 223 26.35 -0.51 9.19
CA ILE A 223 25.42 -1.32 8.39
C ILE A 223 25.42 -2.76 8.92
N ARG A 224 26.57 -3.38 9.04
CA ARG A 224 26.69 -4.76 9.54
C ARG A 224 26.16 -4.95 10.97
N ARG A 225 26.26 -3.93 11.82
CA ARG A 225 25.66 -3.96 13.16
C ARG A 225 24.14 -3.87 13.09
N LEU A 226 23.60 -3.02 12.21
CA LEU A 226 22.17 -2.91 11.96
C LEU A 226 21.59 -4.25 11.48
N ASP A 227 22.19 -4.89 10.49
CA ASP A 227 21.77 -6.19 9.96
C ASP A 227 21.70 -7.29 11.03
N ARG A 228 22.55 -7.20 12.06
CA ARG A 228 22.62 -8.18 13.15
C ARG A 228 21.70 -7.84 14.34
N ALA A 229 21.03 -6.71 14.32
CA ALA A 229 20.17 -6.24 15.40
C ALA A 229 18.69 -6.32 15.01
N PRO A 230 18.06 -7.50 15.05
CA PRO A 230 16.69 -7.68 14.61
C PRO A 230 15.74 -6.83 15.46
N PHE A 231 14.68 -6.35 14.84
CA PHE A 231 13.59 -5.68 15.52
C PHE A 231 12.75 -6.68 16.33
N PRO A 232 12.06 -6.22 17.39
CA PRO A 232 11.13 -7.05 18.14
C PRO A 232 10.06 -7.64 17.22
N ARG A 233 9.66 -8.87 17.52
CA ARG A 233 8.59 -9.56 16.80
C ARG A 233 7.29 -9.43 17.58
N SER A 234 6.22 -9.28 16.86
CA SER A 234 4.87 -9.28 17.41
C SER A 234 3.88 -9.62 16.30
N LEU A 235 2.92 -10.50 16.55
CA LEU A 235 1.77 -10.68 15.67
C LEU A 235 0.71 -9.64 16.05
N PRO A 236 0.38 -8.69 15.17
CA PRO A 236 -0.71 -7.77 15.39
C PRO A 236 -2.07 -8.50 15.36
N GLU A 237 -3.10 -7.87 15.90
CA GLU A 237 -4.42 -8.48 16.03
C GLU A 237 -5.02 -8.92 14.69
N PRO A 238 -4.94 -8.13 13.59
CA PRO A 238 -5.42 -8.59 12.29
C PRO A 238 -4.73 -9.87 11.81
N SER A 239 -3.40 -9.97 11.98
CA SER A 239 -2.65 -11.18 11.60
C SER A 239 -3.03 -12.40 12.46
N LEU A 240 -3.30 -12.21 13.75
CA LEU A 240 -3.81 -13.29 14.61
C LEU A 240 -5.17 -13.76 14.11
N ARG A 241 -6.08 -12.83 13.80
CA ARG A 241 -7.41 -13.14 13.29
C ARG A 241 -7.35 -13.85 11.94
N MET A 242 -6.51 -13.39 11.02
CA MET A 242 -6.26 -14.07 9.75
C MET A 242 -5.83 -15.53 9.96
N LEU A 243 -4.85 -15.76 10.83
CA LEU A 243 -4.35 -17.11 11.12
C LEU A 243 -5.41 -17.99 11.79
N GLU A 244 -6.28 -17.45 12.63
CA GLU A 244 -7.42 -18.17 13.21
C GLU A 244 -8.41 -18.62 12.15
N LEU A 245 -8.79 -17.73 11.23
CA LEU A 245 -9.71 -18.01 10.13
C LEU A 245 -9.14 -19.07 9.18
N LEU A 246 -7.89 -18.89 8.74
CA LEU A 246 -7.20 -19.89 7.92
C LEU A 246 -7.05 -21.23 8.65
N GLY A 247 -6.80 -21.20 9.95
CA GLY A 247 -6.72 -22.39 10.77
C GLY A 247 -8.04 -23.14 10.93
N ALA A 248 -9.19 -22.46 10.84
CA ALA A 248 -10.51 -23.10 10.85
C ALA A 248 -10.75 -23.93 9.58
N GLU A 249 -10.26 -23.46 8.44
CA GLU A 249 -10.34 -24.15 7.14
C GLU A 249 -9.26 -25.24 6.99
N ALA A 250 -8.08 -25.02 7.56
CA ALA A 250 -6.94 -25.92 7.39
C ALA A 250 -7.13 -27.29 8.09
N ARG A 251 -6.78 -28.36 7.38
CA ARG A 251 -6.83 -29.74 7.89
C ARG A 251 -5.54 -30.12 8.64
N GLY A 252 -5.63 -31.15 9.47
CA GLY A 252 -4.47 -31.76 10.14
C GLY A 252 -3.87 -30.95 11.30
N ALA A 253 -2.63 -31.27 11.64
CA ALA A 253 -1.94 -30.70 12.80
C ALA A 253 -1.71 -29.17 12.67
N GLN A 254 -1.44 -28.69 11.46
CA GLN A 254 -1.26 -27.28 11.19
C GLN A 254 -2.53 -26.47 11.50
N GLY A 255 -3.69 -26.93 11.04
CA GLY A 255 -4.97 -26.32 11.37
C GLY A 255 -5.24 -26.32 12.87
N ALA A 256 -4.90 -27.40 13.58
CA ALA A 256 -5.06 -27.47 15.04
C ALA A 256 -4.20 -26.44 15.80
N VAL A 257 -2.98 -26.18 15.33
CA VAL A 257 -2.08 -25.15 15.87
C VAL A 257 -2.62 -23.75 15.58
N LEU A 258 -3.05 -23.48 14.35
CA LEU A 258 -3.53 -22.17 13.93
C LEU A 258 -4.86 -21.80 14.58
N ARG A 259 -5.82 -22.73 14.73
CA ARG A 259 -7.05 -22.49 15.52
C ARG A 259 -6.79 -22.05 16.95
N ARG A 260 -5.58 -22.33 17.48
CA ARG A 260 -5.16 -21.96 18.83
C ARG A 260 -3.99 -20.97 18.80
N VAL A 261 -3.84 -20.19 17.73
CA VAL A 261 -2.67 -19.30 17.51
C VAL A 261 -2.40 -18.39 18.70
N ARG A 262 -3.41 -17.90 19.38
CA ARG A 262 -3.24 -17.05 20.58
C ARG A 262 -2.51 -17.78 21.71
N ARG A 263 -2.69 -19.08 21.85
CA ARG A 263 -2.00 -19.92 22.85
C ARG A 263 -0.65 -20.43 22.35
N SER A 264 -0.56 -20.71 21.04
CA SER A 264 0.65 -21.23 20.39
C SER A 264 1.50 -20.11 19.77
N ARG A 265 1.20 -18.82 20.07
CA ARG A 265 1.83 -17.64 19.50
C ARG A 265 3.36 -17.72 19.41
N PRO A 266 4.13 -18.08 20.47
CA PRO A 266 5.59 -18.13 20.37
C PRO A 266 6.10 -19.15 19.36
N LEU A 267 5.38 -20.26 19.19
CA LEU A 267 5.71 -21.30 18.21
C LEU A 267 5.43 -20.80 16.79
N VAL A 268 4.26 -20.18 16.58
CA VAL A 268 3.85 -19.63 15.29
C VAL A 268 4.80 -18.50 14.85
N GLU A 269 5.11 -17.55 15.73
CA GLU A 269 6.09 -16.50 15.45
C GLU A 269 7.48 -17.07 15.07
N ARG A 270 7.90 -18.16 15.70
CA ARG A 270 9.17 -18.83 15.38
C ARG A 270 9.14 -19.50 13.99
N ILE A 271 8.01 -20.05 13.59
CA ILE A 271 7.83 -20.66 12.27
C ILE A 271 7.79 -19.58 11.20
N LEU A 272 6.95 -18.56 11.37
CA LEU A 272 6.80 -17.44 10.43
C LEU A 272 8.09 -16.65 10.25
N ALA A 273 8.94 -16.58 11.27
CA ALA A 273 10.23 -15.90 11.20
C ALA A 273 11.26 -16.56 10.25
N ARG A 274 10.97 -17.72 9.68
CA ARG A 274 11.88 -18.44 8.76
C ARG A 274 11.74 -17.97 7.31
N GLY A 275 10.57 -17.50 6.89
CA GLY A 275 10.34 -16.94 5.57
C GLY A 275 10.54 -15.43 5.57
N ASP A 276 10.97 -14.86 4.45
CA ASP A 276 11.24 -13.42 4.37
C ASP A 276 9.94 -12.60 4.45
N GLU A 277 8.92 -12.96 3.68
CA GLU A 277 7.61 -12.29 3.69
C GLU A 277 6.91 -12.46 5.05
N THR A 278 6.85 -13.68 5.57
CA THR A 278 6.20 -13.95 6.85
C THR A 278 6.94 -13.32 8.03
N ARG A 279 8.27 -13.17 7.95
CA ARG A 279 9.07 -12.42 8.92
C ARG A 279 8.74 -10.93 8.86
N ALA A 280 8.53 -10.38 7.65
CA ALA A 280 8.12 -8.98 7.49
C ALA A 280 6.76 -8.70 8.12
N MET A 281 5.84 -9.66 8.17
CA MET A 281 4.56 -9.53 8.89
C MET A 281 4.72 -9.38 10.41
N LEU A 282 5.84 -9.87 10.97
CA LEU A 282 6.04 -9.95 12.43
C LEU A 282 6.73 -8.74 13.03
N SER A 283 7.48 -7.96 12.25
CA SER A 283 8.37 -6.95 12.82
C SER A 283 8.61 -5.79 11.86
N THR A 284 9.10 -4.69 12.38
CA THR A 284 9.75 -3.68 11.57
C THR A 284 10.91 -4.32 10.79
N THR A 285 11.01 -4.01 9.51
CA THR A 285 12.14 -4.38 8.66
C THR A 285 12.97 -3.15 8.33
N ALA A 286 14.27 -3.31 8.17
CA ALA A 286 15.17 -2.23 7.79
C ALA A 286 16.24 -2.78 6.84
N VAL A 287 16.43 -2.12 5.72
CA VAL A 287 17.41 -2.53 4.70
C VAL A 287 18.09 -1.31 4.10
N VAL A 288 19.38 -1.41 3.84
CA VAL A 288 20.12 -0.35 3.13
C VAL A 288 19.81 -0.46 1.64
N THR A 289 19.24 0.61 1.08
CA THR A 289 18.84 0.69 -0.33
C THR A 289 19.77 1.57 -1.16
N GLN A 290 20.48 2.50 -0.52
CA GLN A 290 21.44 3.37 -1.20
C GLN A 290 22.75 3.41 -0.42
N LEU A 291 23.87 3.49 -1.14
CA LEU A 291 25.21 3.56 -0.56
C LEU A 291 26.12 4.40 -1.45
N SER A 292 26.83 5.36 -0.86
CA SER A 292 27.78 6.20 -1.57
C SER A 292 29.04 6.45 -0.74
N GLY A 293 30.11 6.82 -1.42
CA GLY A 293 31.40 7.15 -0.81
C GLY A 293 32.26 8.00 -1.76
N SER A 294 33.57 7.75 -1.83
CA SER A 294 34.43 8.48 -2.75
C SER A 294 34.08 8.22 -4.21
N ALA A 295 34.09 9.27 -5.04
CA ALA A 295 33.93 9.16 -6.48
C ALA A 295 35.27 8.75 -7.18
N ALA A 296 36.43 8.82 -6.49
CA ALA A 296 37.72 8.51 -7.06
C ALA A 296 38.39 7.35 -6.32
N PRO A 297 38.98 6.38 -7.02
CA PRO A 297 39.57 5.16 -6.41
C PRO A 297 40.81 5.43 -5.56
N ASN A 298 41.47 6.56 -5.75
CA ASN A 298 42.71 6.95 -5.05
C ASN A 298 42.50 8.03 -3.98
N ALA A 299 41.26 8.42 -3.70
CA ALA A 299 40.94 9.43 -2.71
C ALA A 299 40.10 8.84 -1.56
N LEU A 300 40.35 9.29 -0.33
CA LEU A 300 39.51 8.99 0.81
C LEU A 300 38.19 9.75 0.68
N ALA A 301 37.08 9.08 0.98
CA ALA A 301 35.80 9.73 1.01
C ALA A 301 35.74 10.78 2.13
N GLU A 302 35.43 12.01 1.79
CA GLU A 302 35.11 13.06 2.78
C GLU A 302 33.78 12.79 3.48
N GLU A 303 32.91 12.12 2.77
CA GLU A 303 31.61 11.69 3.26
C GLU A 303 31.30 10.27 2.77
N ALA A 304 30.75 9.43 3.65
CA ALA A 304 30.13 8.16 3.28
C ALA A 304 28.69 8.16 3.76
N VAL A 305 27.77 7.82 2.87
CA VAL A 305 26.33 7.88 3.13
C VAL A 305 25.67 6.55 2.78
N ALA A 306 24.75 6.12 3.63
CA ALA A 306 23.78 5.06 3.33
C ALA A 306 22.36 5.55 3.64
N VAL A 307 21.40 5.08 2.87
CA VAL A 307 19.97 5.27 3.18
C VAL A 307 19.39 3.92 3.56
N VAL A 308 18.81 3.87 4.76
CA VAL A 308 18.08 2.73 5.29
C VAL A 308 16.60 2.96 5.03
N ASN A 309 15.95 2.09 4.25
CA ASN A 309 14.50 2.03 4.17
C ASN A 309 13.99 1.10 5.28
N ALA A 310 13.17 1.63 6.16
CA ALA A 310 12.52 0.86 7.23
C ALA A 310 11.01 0.79 6.96
N ARG A 311 10.43 -0.42 7.09
CA ARG A 311 8.98 -0.63 7.12
C ARG A 311 8.56 -0.89 8.55
N ILE A 312 7.81 0.04 9.13
CA ILE A 312 7.54 0.14 10.57
C ILE A 312 6.30 -0.67 10.92
N ALA A 313 6.46 -1.65 11.80
CA ALA A 313 5.34 -2.50 12.24
C ALA A 313 4.27 -1.70 13.00
N THR A 314 3.00 -2.12 12.88
CA THR A 314 1.90 -1.60 13.71
C THR A 314 2.25 -1.70 15.20
N GLY A 315 1.90 -0.68 15.97
CA GLY A 315 2.28 -0.57 17.39
C GLY A 315 3.71 -0.06 17.66
N SER A 316 4.45 0.38 16.61
CA SER A 316 5.74 1.07 16.73
C SER A 316 5.65 2.47 16.10
N SER A 317 6.72 3.24 16.17
CA SER A 317 6.79 4.60 15.62
C SER A 317 8.08 4.85 14.85
N VAL A 318 8.14 5.98 14.13
CA VAL A 318 9.39 6.45 13.49
C VAL A 318 10.47 6.66 14.54
N ASP A 319 10.14 7.28 15.68
CA ASP A 319 11.08 7.56 16.75
C ASP A 319 11.61 6.29 17.43
N ASP A 320 10.76 5.29 17.67
CA ASP A 320 11.18 3.98 18.18
C ASP A 320 12.14 3.29 17.21
N THR A 321 11.83 3.36 15.91
CA THR A 321 12.66 2.80 14.85
C THR A 321 14.01 3.49 14.79
N LEU A 322 14.05 4.83 14.75
CA LEU A 322 15.29 5.61 14.76
C LEU A 322 16.13 5.32 16.01
N SER A 323 15.49 5.27 17.18
CA SER A 323 16.14 4.95 18.45
C SER A 323 16.77 3.55 18.44
N ARG A 324 16.10 2.59 17.80
CA ARG A 324 16.65 1.25 17.65
C ARG A 324 17.81 1.20 16.66
N VAL A 325 17.70 1.87 15.52
CA VAL A 325 18.81 2.01 14.56
C VAL A 325 20.02 2.63 15.24
N ARG A 326 19.84 3.71 16.02
CA ARG A 326 20.90 4.37 16.80
C ARG A 326 21.59 3.42 17.77
N ARG A 327 20.81 2.65 18.53
CA ARG A 327 21.36 1.64 19.45
C ARG A 327 22.10 0.52 18.73
N ALA A 328 21.62 0.08 17.59
CA ALA A 328 22.24 -0.96 16.78
C ALA A 328 23.57 -0.49 16.20
N VAL A 329 23.60 0.68 15.60
CA VAL A 329 24.79 1.33 15.03
C VAL A 329 25.88 1.53 16.09
N ALA A 330 25.51 2.02 17.27
CA ALA A 330 26.38 2.21 18.43
C ALA A 330 27.73 2.89 18.10
N ASP A 331 27.68 3.95 17.30
CA ASP A 331 28.85 4.74 16.91
C ASP A 331 28.45 6.22 16.82
N PRO A 332 28.95 7.10 17.73
CA PRO A 332 28.56 8.50 17.78
C PRO A 332 29.03 9.34 16.59
N LEU A 333 29.96 8.82 15.78
CA LEU A 333 30.44 9.46 14.56
C LEU A 333 29.62 9.06 13.33
N VAL A 334 28.55 8.26 13.49
CA VAL A 334 27.55 7.99 12.48
C VAL A 334 26.33 8.84 12.80
N GLU A 335 26.15 9.91 12.03
CA GLU A 335 24.99 10.78 12.11
C GLU A 335 23.78 10.06 11.52
N LEU A 336 22.61 10.18 12.19
CA LEU A 336 21.37 9.57 11.77
C LEU A 336 20.30 10.67 11.64
N GLU A 337 19.67 10.71 10.47
CA GLU A 337 18.61 11.67 10.13
C GLU A 337 17.47 10.96 9.42
N VAL A 338 16.23 11.24 9.83
CA VAL A 338 15.04 10.81 9.08
C VAL A 338 14.82 11.79 7.93
N LEU A 339 14.94 11.30 6.70
CA LEU A 339 14.70 12.11 5.51
C LEU A 339 13.21 12.27 5.25
N HIS A 340 12.49 11.16 5.28
CA HIS A 340 11.03 11.07 5.12
C HIS A 340 10.52 9.89 5.93
N GLY A 341 9.28 9.96 6.36
CA GLY A 341 8.63 8.83 7.01
C GLY A 341 7.34 9.21 7.73
N HIS A 342 6.51 8.20 7.89
CA HIS A 342 5.30 8.27 8.72
C HIS A 342 5.15 7.00 9.55
N GLY A 343 4.38 7.11 10.63
CA GLY A 343 4.03 5.95 11.46
C GLY A 343 3.10 4.99 10.71
N PRO A 344 2.90 3.77 11.23
CA PRO A 344 1.88 2.86 10.72
C PRO A 344 0.48 3.46 10.86
N SER A 345 -0.45 3.03 10.00
CA SER A 345 -1.85 3.43 10.13
C SER A 345 -2.46 2.89 11.44
N PRO A 346 -3.52 3.52 11.94
CA PRO A 346 -4.39 2.89 12.93
C PRO A 346 -4.97 1.57 12.38
N GLU A 347 -5.21 0.60 13.26
CA GLU A 347 -5.88 -0.64 12.87
C GLU A 347 -7.40 -0.41 12.75
N SER A 348 -7.96 -0.66 11.55
CA SER A 348 -9.41 -0.65 11.32
C SER A 348 -10.05 -1.91 11.90
N PRO A 349 -11.23 -1.81 12.54
CA PRO A 349 -11.86 -2.97 13.14
C PRO A 349 -12.38 -3.93 12.06
N ALA A 350 -11.94 -5.19 12.09
CA ALA A 350 -12.44 -6.27 11.23
C ALA A 350 -13.84 -6.77 11.66
N SER A 351 -14.69 -5.85 12.11
CA SER A 351 -16.09 -6.08 12.54
C SER A 351 -16.94 -4.82 12.35
N GLY A 352 -16.35 -3.74 11.83
CA GLY A 352 -17.06 -2.49 11.58
C GLY A 352 -17.93 -2.54 10.32
N PRO A 353 -18.70 -1.47 10.04
CA PRO A 353 -19.60 -1.41 8.89
C PRO A 353 -18.90 -1.68 7.55
N GLY A 354 -17.71 -1.08 7.32
CA GLY A 354 -16.95 -1.30 6.09
C GLY A 354 -16.53 -2.77 5.92
N TRP A 355 -16.09 -3.42 7.00
CA TRP A 355 -15.77 -4.85 6.97
C TRP A 355 -16.98 -5.69 6.57
N VAL A 356 -18.14 -5.46 7.21
CA VAL A 356 -19.37 -6.20 6.94
C VAL A 356 -19.81 -6.01 5.48
N ASP A 357 -19.72 -4.80 4.96
CA ASP A 357 -20.09 -4.49 3.57
C ASP A 357 -19.15 -5.20 2.57
N ILE A 358 -17.84 -5.19 2.82
CA ILE A 358 -16.83 -5.86 1.97
C ILE A 358 -17.01 -7.39 2.03
N GLU A 359 -17.12 -7.97 3.22
CA GLU A 359 -17.31 -9.43 3.40
C GLU A 359 -18.58 -9.91 2.69
N ALA A 360 -19.70 -9.14 2.82
CA ALA A 360 -20.93 -9.43 2.12
C ALA A 360 -20.81 -9.29 0.59
N ALA A 361 -20.04 -8.32 0.10
CA ALA A 361 -19.79 -8.15 -1.34
C ALA A 361 -18.96 -9.32 -1.89
N VAL A 362 -17.85 -9.69 -1.21
CA VAL A 362 -17.03 -10.86 -1.58
C VAL A 362 -17.88 -12.14 -1.58
N ALA A 363 -18.66 -12.38 -0.54
CA ALA A 363 -19.50 -13.58 -0.44
C ALA A 363 -20.56 -13.68 -1.53
N ARG A 364 -21.09 -12.54 -2.02
CA ARG A 364 -22.03 -12.52 -3.16
C ARG A 364 -21.35 -12.81 -4.49
N MET A 365 -20.15 -12.28 -4.70
CA MET A 365 -19.39 -12.43 -5.95
C MET A 365 -18.68 -13.78 -6.03
N ARG A 366 -18.09 -14.19 -4.92
CA ARG A 366 -17.24 -15.38 -4.79
C ARG A 366 -17.56 -16.10 -3.48
N PRO A 367 -18.67 -16.88 -3.41
CA PRO A 367 -19.08 -17.60 -2.21
C PRO A 367 -18.07 -18.71 -1.79
N ASP A 368 -17.20 -19.08 -2.70
CA ASP A 368 -16.10 -20.04 -2.51
C ASP A 368 -14.85 -19.41 -1.85
N VAL A 369 -14.79 -18.09 -1.68
CA VAL A 369 -13.63 -17.37 -1.14
C VAL A 369 -13.79 -17.11 0.36
N LEU A 370 -12.68 -17.19 1.11
CA LEU A 370 -12.60 -16.86 2.53
C LEU A 370 -12.09 -15.41 2.69
N THR A 371 -12.87 -14.53 3.31
CA THR A 371 -12.41 -13.17 3.61
C THR A 371 -11.61 -13.12 4.91
N VAL A 372 -10.42 -12.51 4.88
CA VAL A 372 -9.54 -12.38 6.05
C VAL A 372 -8.96 -10.97 6.18
N PRO A 373 -8.78 -10.45 7.42
CA PRO A 373 -8.10 -9.18 7.62
C PRO A 373 -6.58 -9.36 7.45
N TYR A 374 -5.94 -8.33 6.91
CA TYR A 374 -4.50 -8.34 6.65
C TYR A 374 -3.86 -7.03 7.08
N VAL A 375 -2.58 -7.07 7.44
CA VAL A 375 -1.75 -5.88 7.62
C VAL A 375 -0.89 -5.70 6.38
N MET A 376 -1.13 -4.62 5.63
CA MET A 376 -0.37 -4.29 4.44
C MET A 376 1.10 -4.07 4.80
N LEU A 377 2.00 -4.67 4.02
CA LEU A 377 3.46 -4.56 4.24
C LEU A 377 4.06 -3.35 3.52
N GLY A 378 3.42 -2.92 2.44
CA GLY A 378 3.62 -1.64 1.78
C GLY A 378 2.70 -0.59 2.39
N GLY A 379 2.68 0.62 1.83
CA GLY A 379 1.74 1.69 2.15
C GLY A 379 1.21 2.28 0.87
N THR A 380 0.04 2.85 0.95
CA THR A 380 -0.58 3.63 -0.11
C THR A 380 -1.00 4.99 0.43
#